data_b351170acdbd58f903948ce4cbc7b880
#
_entry.id   b351170acdbd58f903948ce4cbc7b880
#
_cell.length_a   1.000
_cell.length_b   1.000
_cell.length_c   1.000
_cell.angle_alpha   90.00
_cell.angle_beta   90.00
_cell.angle_gamma   90.00
#
_symmetry.space_group_name_H-M   'P 1'
#
loop_
_entity.id
_entity.type
_entity.pdbx_description
1 polymer ?
#
loop_
_entity_poly.entity_id
_entity_poly.type
_entity_poly.pdbx_seq_one_letter_code
_entity_poly.pdbx_strand_id
1 'polypeptide(L)'
;MKGDFKKEKQQLIQKYSLTNITTGSEFELYLGALFKDLGYKVKHTGKTGDQGCDLILKKKNCIYAVQAKFYTGKLSNTPIQEVFGSLKYYNANRGVVITNSSFTSDAKKLAKVNNVILIDGDKLNELIEFSFDYDKQEDILQNVFDNK
;
A
#
# COMPACT_ATOMS: atom_id res chain seq x y z
N MET A 1 27.87 14.94 5.85
CA MET A 1 26.86 14.53 4.88
C MET A 1 26.16 13.22 5.21
N LYS A 2 26.88 12.20 5.68
CA LYS A 2 26.21 10.97 6.14
C LYS A 2 25.26 11.17 7.32
N GLY A 3 25.52 12.16 8.19
CA GLY A 3 24.66 12.48 9.32
C GLY A 3 23.31 13.09 8.95
N ASP A 4 23.27 13.86 7.88
CA ASP A 4 22.05 14.51 7.42
C ASP A 4 21.06 13.52 6.82
N PHE A 5 21.55 12.52 6.09
CA PHE A 5 20.71 11.47 5.53
C PHE A 5 20.04 10.61 6.60
N LYS A 6 20.78 10.26 7.65
CA LYS A 6 20.21 9.50 8.78
C LYS A 6 19.09 10.29 9.47
N LYS A 7 19.29 11.59 9.65
CA LYS A 7 18.32 12.47 10.29
C LYS A 7 17.06 12.62 9.44
N GLU A 8 17.23 12.83 8.13
CA GLU A 8 16.13 12.93 7.18
C GLU A 8 15.33 11.62 7.12
N LYS A 9 16.03 10.48 7.05
CA LYS A 9 15.41 9.16 7.06
C LYS A 9 14.57 8.96 8.31
N GLN A 10 15.11 9.28 9.48
CA GLN A 10 14.39 9.15 10.74
C GLN A 10 13.17 10.07 10.81
N GLN A 11 13.28 11.29 10.29
CA GLN A 11 12.15 12.20 10.22
C GLN A 11 11.03 11.66 9.33
N LEU A 12 11.38 11.06 8.19
CA LEU A 12 10.40 10.46 7.28
C LEU A 12 9.74 9.24 7.90
N ILE A 13 10.53 8.38 8.55
CA ILE A 13 9.99 7.22 9.27
C ILE A 13 9.01 7.68 10.36
N GLN A 14 9.36 8.72 11.10
CA GLN A 14 8.49 9.27 12.14
C GLN A 14 7.23 9.89 11.56
N LYS A 15 7.34 10.61 10.42
CA LYS A 15 6.20 11.19 9.71
C LYS A 15 5.18 10.13 9.32
N TYR A 16 5.65 8.94 8.92
CA TYR A 16 4.82 7.83 8.48
C TYR A 16 4.59 6.76 9.55
N SER A 17 4.69 7.14 10.83
CA SER A 17 4.34 6.26 11.93
C SER A 17 2.84 6.00 11.95
N LEU A 18 2.45 4.74 12.07
CA LEU A 18 1.05 4.34 12.14
C LEU A 18 0.37 4.71 13.46
N THR A 19 1.14 5.11 14.48
CA THR A 19 0.61 5.38 15.81
C THR A 19 -0.35 6.56 15.86
N ASN A 20 -0.29 7.46 14.91
CA ASN A 20 -1.14 8.65 14.86
C ASN A 20 -2.43 8.45 14.06
N ILE A 21 -2.64 7.27 13.50
CA ILE A 21 -3.80 6.97 12.67
C ILE A 21 -4.86 6.29 13.51
N THR A 22 -6.08 6.81 13.45
CA THR A 22 -7.21 6.28 14.23
C THR A 22 -8.42 5.93 13.39
N THR A 23 -8.49 6.37 12.13
CA THR A 23 -9.63 6.11 11.24
C THR A 23 -9.20 5.59 9.89
N GLY A 24 -10.13 4.95 9.19
CA GLY A 24 -9.90 4.51 7.80
C GLY A 24 -9.61 5.66 6.86
N SER A 25 -10.31 6.78 7.01
CA SER A 25 -10.08 7.97 6.18
C SER A 25 -8.68 8.54 6.38
N GLU A 26 -8.21 8.60 7.61
CA GLU A 26 -6.84 9.01 7.91
C GLU A 26 -5.83 8.06 7.30
N PHE A 27 -6.11 6.77 7.32
CA PHE A 27 -5.23 5.75 6.75
C PHE A 27 -5.12 5.91 5.23
N GLU A 28 -6.23 6.17 4.54
CA GLU A 28 -6.22 6.43 3.09
C GLU A 28 -5.38 7.66 2.75
N LEU A 29 -5.54 8.76 3.50
CA LEU A 29 -4.76 9.99 3.29
C LEU A 29 -3.28 9.74 3.56
N TYR A 30 -2.97 9.00 4.61
CA TYR A 30 -1.61 8.60 4.97
C TYR A 30 -0.95 7.82 3.83
N LEU A 31 -1.64 6.81 3.29
CA LEU A 31 -1.11 6.00 2.20
C LEU A 31 -0.90 6.82 0.94
N GLY A 32 -1.84 7.72 0.62
CA GLY A 32 -1.71 8.62 -0.51
C GLY A 32 -0.47 9.50 -0.42
N ALA A 33 -0.22 10.08 0.76
CA ALA A 33 0.95 10.92 1.01
C ALA A 33 2.25 10.10 0.92
N LEU A 34 2.25 8.90 1.52
CA LEU A 34 3.42 8.01 1.50
C LEU A 34 3.81 7.65 0.07
N PHE A 35 2.87 7.16 -0.72
CA PHE A 35 3.18 6.72 -2.09
C PHE A 35 3.54 7.88 -2.99
N LYS A 36 3.00 9.07 -2.76
CA LYS A 36 3.42 10.27 -3.48
C LYS A 36 4.89 10.59 -3.18
N ASP A 37 5.29 10.53 -1.92
CA ASP A 37 6.70 10.74 -1.52
C ASP A 37 7.61 9.66 -2.11
N LEU A 38 7.08 8.46 -2.37
CA LEU A 38 7.82 7.36 -3.00
C LEU A 38 7.86 7.45 -4.53
N GLY A 39 7.32 8.52 -5.10
CA GLY A 39 7.40 8.78 -6.54
C GLY A 39 6.23 8.28 -7.37
N TYR A 40 5.15 7.84 -6.73
CA TYR A 40 3.94 7.42 -7.44
C TYR A 40 3.03 8.61 -7.71
N LYS A 41 2.32 8.56 -8.82
CA LYS A 41 1.15 9.42 -9.03
C LYS A 41 -0.01 8.80 -8.28
N VAL A 42 -0.69 9.57 -7.46
CA VAL A 42 -1.74 9.08 -6.57
C VAL A 42 -3.06 9.76 -6.93
N LYS A 43 -4.11 8.96 -7.05
CA LYS A 43 -5.47 9.45 -7.22
C LYS A 43 -6.37 8.77 -6.20
N HIS A 44 -7.14 9.55 -5.45
CA HIS A 44 -8.18 9.04 -4.57
C HIS A 44 -9.45 8.84 -5.38
N THR A 45 -10.12 7.69 -5.20
CA THR A 45 -11.28 7.34 -6.01
C THR A 45 -12.58 8.00 -5.56
N GLY A 46 -12.60 8.56 -4.35
CA GLY A 46 -13.80 9.13 -3.77
C GLY A 46 -14.58 8.10 -2.94
N LYS A 47 -15.53 8.61 -2.16
CA LYS A 47 -16.25 7.79 -1.18
C LYS A 47 -17.45 7.05 -1.76
N THR A 48 -18.02 7.54 -2.86
CA THR A 48 -19.23 6.97 -3.46
C THR A 48 -18.89 6.28 -4.76
N GLY A 49 -19.21 4.98 -4.87
CA GLY A 49 -18.97 4.25 -6.10
C GLY A 49 -17.50 4.00 -6.39
N ASP A 50 -16.70 3.77 -5.35
CA ASP A 50 -15.25 3.52 -5.49
C ASP A 50 -14.94 2.17 -6.15
N GLN A 51 -15.94 1.35 -6.40
CA GLN A 51 -15.83 0.08 -7.12
C GLN A 51 -14.82 -0.89 -6.50
N GLY A 52 -14.66 -0.83 -5.17
CA GLY A 52 -13.76 -1.73 -4.44
C GLY A 52 -12.30 -1.29 -4.43
N CYS A 53 -12.06 -0.01 -4.65
CA CYS A 53 -10.71 0.54 -4.72
C CYS A 53 -10.71 1.95 -4.13
N ASP A 54 -9.79 2.24 -3.22
CA ASP A 54 -9.69 3.53 -2.53
C ASP A 54 -8.68 4.47 -3.19
N LEU A 55 -7.62 3.91 -3.75
CA LEU A 55 -6.52 4.66 -4.34
C LEU A 55 -6.10 4.04 -5.66
N ILE A 56 -5.69 4.88 -6.59
CA ILE A 56 -5.00 4.45 -7.81
C ILE A 56 -3.57 4.98 -7.73
N LEU A 57 -2.62 4.08 -7.89
CA LEU A 57 -1.20 4.42 -7.92
C LEU A 57 -0.67 4.14 -9.31
N LYS A 58 0.08 5.09 -9.85
CA LYS A 58 0.70 4.93 -11.16
C LYS A 58 2.17 5.26 -11.10
N LYS A 59 2.99 4.37 -11.61
CA LYS A 59 4.42 4.60 -11.75
C LYS A 59 4.90 3.92 -13.02
N LYS A 60 5.60 4.68 -13.86
CA LYS A 60 5.98 4.21 -15.21
C LYS A 60 4.73 3.83 -15.99
N ASN A 61 4.65 2.62 -16.51
CA ASN A 61 3.47 2.16 -17.25
C ASN A 61 2.58 1.21 -16.43
N CYS A 62 2.79 1.16 -15.11
CA CYS A 62 2.06 0.25 -14.23
C CYS A 62 1.04 1.01 -13.40
N ILE A 63 -0.20 0.52 -13.39
CA ILE A 63 -1.32 1.08 -12.64
C ILE A 63 -1.75 0.07 -11.59
N TYR A 64 -1.80 0.50 -10.33
CA TYR A 64 -2.20 -0.34 -9.20
C TYR A 64 -3.51 0.18 -8.62
N ALA A 65 -4.48 -0.71 -8.45
CA ALA A 65 -5.69 -0.42 -7.71
C ALA A 65 -5.49 -0.84 -6.26
N VAL A 66 -5.69 0.06 -5.32
CA VAL A 66 -5.39 -0.17 -3.90
C VAL A 66 -6.66 -0.13 -3.08
N GLN A 67 -6.90 -1.17 -2.31
CA GLN A 67 -7.91 -1.21 -1.26
C GLN A 67 -7.20 -1.07 0.08
N ALA A 68 -7.57 -0.04 0.84
CA ALA A 68 -6.97 0.26 2.13
C ALA A 68 -7.94 -0.14 3.24
N LYS A 69 -7.47 -0.88 4.24
CA LYS A 69 -8.30 -1.31 5.36
C LYS A 69 -7.59 -1.04 6.69
N PHE A 70 -8.11 -0.10 7.44
CA PHE A 70 -7.68 0.16 8.81
C PHE A 70 -8.51 -0.72 9.74
N TYR A 71 -7.87 -1.70 10.39
CA TYR A 71 -8.60 -2.76 11.08
C TYR A 71 -7.82 -3.25 12.31
N THR A 72 -8.51 -3.89 13.25
CA THR A 72 -7.89 -4.43 14.46
C THR A 72 -7.78 -5.95 14.48
N GLY A 73 -8.44 -6.65 13.56
CA GLY A 73 -8.38 -8.10 13.45
C GLY A 73 -7.69 -8.52 12.15
N LYS A 74 -7.65 -9.83 11.90
CA LYS A 74 -7.14 -10.35 10.63
C LYS A 74 -8.17 -10.13 9.53
N LEU A 75 -7.69 -9.64 8.40
CA LEU A 75 -8.53 -9.45 7.22
C LEU A 75 -8.74 -10.78 6.49
N SER A 76 -9.98 -11.03 6.11
CA SER A 76 -10.37 -12.21 5.34
C SER A 76 -10.39 -11.92 3.83
N ASN A 77 -11.13 -12.72 3.06
CA ASN A 77 -11.10 -12.70 1.61
C ASN A 77 -11.72 -11.45 0.97
N THR A 78 -12.66 -10.80 1.65
CA THR A 78 -13.49 -9.74 1.06
C THR A 78 -12.68 -8.60 0.42
N PRO A 79 -11.69 -7.99 1.08
CA PRO A 79 -10.95 -6.89 0.43
C PRO A 79 -10.15 -7.34 -0.79
N ILE A 80 -9.69 -8.60 -0.82
CA ILE A 80 -8.99 -9.13 -1.99
C ILE A 80 -9.97 -9.27 -3.17
N GLN A 81 -11.17 -9.79 -2.90
CA GLN A 81 -12.22 -9.92 -3.92
C GLN A 81 -12.64 -8.55 -4.45
N GLU A 82 -12.80 -7.57 -3.55
CA GLU A 82 -13.19 -6.21 -3.92
C GLU A 82 -12.17 -5.57 -4.85
N VAL A 83 -10.89 -5.59 -4.50
CA VAL A 83 -9.85 -4.96 -5.32
C VAL A 83 -9.65 -5.70 -6.64
N PHE A 84 -9.72 -7.02 -6.62
CA PHE A 84 -9.61 -7.81 -7.85
C PHE A 84 -10.76 -7.47 -8.81
N GLY A 85 -11.97 -7.33 -8.29
CA GLY A 85 -13.14 -6.96 -9.09
C GLY A 85 -13.06 -5.55 -9.66
N SER A 86 -12.22 -4.67 -9.10
CA SER A 86 -12.10 -3.29 -9.55
C SER A 86 -11.13 -3.09 -10.72
N LEU A 87 -10.29 -4.08 -11.03
CA LEU A 87 -9.16 -3.91 -11.94
C LEU A 87 -9.57 -3.43 -13.32
N LYS A 88 -10.59 -4.04 -13.90
CA LYS A 88 -11.07 -3.65 -15.24
C LYS A 88 -11.68 -2.25 -15.24
N TYR A 89 -12.43 -1.93 -14.21
CA TYR A 89 -13.06 -0.61 -14.10
C TYR A 89 -12.03 0.51 -14.14
N TYR A 90 -10.91 0.34 -13.44
CA TYR A 90 -9.86 1.36 -13.36
C TYR A 90 -8.72 1.14 -14.35
N ASN A 91 -8.84 0.15 -15.22
CA ASN A 91 -7.77 -0.21 -16.17
C ASN A 91 -6.44 -0.46 -15.44
N ALA A 92 -6.51 -1.11 -14.29
CA ALA A 92 -5.34 -1.36 -13.45
C ALA A 92 -4.68 -2.69 -13.81
N ASN A 93 -3.36 -2.72 -13.68
CA ASN A 93 -2.57 -3.93 -13.95
C ASN A 93 -2.63 -4.91 -12.78
N ARG A 94 -2.65 -4.41 -11.54
CA ARG A 94 -2.62 -5.23 -10.35
C ARG A 94 -3.40 -4.62 -9.22
N GLY A 95 -3.97 -5.49 -8.39
CA GLY A 95 -4.60 -5.09 -7.14
C GLY A 95 -3.62 -5.15 -5.98
N VAL A 96 -3.82 -4.27 -5.02
CA VAL A 96 -3.03 -4.21 -3.79
C VAL A 96 -4.01 -4.03 -2.63
N VAL A 97 -3.87 -4.83 -1.58
CA VAL A 97 -4.60 -4.59 -0.32
C VAL A 97 -3.58 -4.21 0.74
N ILE A 98 -3.79 -3.06 1.35
CA ILE A 98 -2.90 -2.54 2.40
C ILE A 98 -3.69 -2.41 3.69
N THR A 99 -3.12 -2.92 4.79
CA THR A 99 -3.73 -2.82 6.11
C THR A 99 -2.66 -2.53 7.16
N ASN A 100 -3.09 -1.94 8.27
CA ASN A 100 -2.28 -1.80 9.47
C ASN A 100 -2.22 -3.11 10.28
N SER A 101 -3.08 -4.06 9.96
CA SER A 101 -3.23 -5.33 10.69
C SER A 101 -2.56 -6.48 9.93
N SER A 102 -3.20 -7.63 9.86
CA SER A 102 -2.68 -8.84 9.20
C SER A 102 -3.78 -9.53 8.40
N PHE A 103 -3.41 -10.59 7.68
CA PHE A 103 -4.34 -11.35 6.83
C PHE A 103 -4.47 -12.79 7.33
N THR A 104 -5.65 -13.36 7.13
CA THR A 104 -5.86 -14.80 7.36
C THR A 104 -5.08 -15.62 6.33
N SER A 105 -4.85 -16.91 6.64
CA SER A 105 -4.19 -17.81 5.69
C SER A 105 -5.00 -17.98 4.40
N ASP A 106 -6.33 -17.97 4.49
CA ASP A 106 -7.20 -18.06 3.31
C ASP A 106 -7.08 -16.81 2.44
N ALA A 107 -7.00 -15.63 3.04
CA ALA A 107 -6.79 -14.38 2.32
C ALA A 107 -5.47 -14.41 1.54
N LYS A 108 -4.40 -14.90 2.17
CA LYS A 108 -3.09 -15.03 1.53
C LYS A 108 -3.15 -15.97 0.33
N LYS A 109 -3.84 -17.10 0.46
CA LYS A 109 -4.02 -18.06 -0.64
C LYS A 109 -4.80 -17.43 -1.80
N LEU A 110 -5.90 -16.74 -1.50
CA LEU A 110 -6.71 -16.07 -2.51
C LEU A 110 -5.92 -14.99 -3.25
N ALA A 111 -5.17 -14.20 -2.52
CA ALA A 111 -4.33 -13.15 -3.11
C ALA A 111 -3.29 -13.73 -4.06
N LYS A 112 -2.67 -14.83 -3.68
CA LYS A 112 -1.67 -15.51 -4.52
C LYS A 112 -2.28 -16.00 -5.84
N VAL A 113 -3.46 -16.62 -5.78
CA VAL A 113 -4.16 -17.11 -6.98
C VAL A 113 -4.55 -15.97 -7.91
N ASN A 114 -5.00 -14.84 -7.34
CA ASN A 114 -5.47 -13.69 -8.12
C ASN A 114 -4.38 -12.65 -8.37
N ASN A 115 -3.14 -12.96 -8.01
CA ASN A 115 -2.00 -12.07 -8.23
C ASN A 115 -2.16 -10.70 -7.58
N VAL A 116 -2.78 -10.66 -6.40
CA VAL A 116 -2.99 -9.45 -5.60
C VAL A 116 -1.85 -9.30 -4.60
N ILE A 117 -1.28 -8.12 -4.51
CA ILE A 117 -0.22 -7.80 -3.55
C ILE A 117 -0.86 -7.53 -2.19
N LEU A 118 -0.35 -8.16 -1.14
CA LEU A 118 -0.77 -7.90 0.23
C LEU A 118 0.34 -7.20 1.00
N ILE A 119 -0.01 -6.09 1.63
CA ILE A 119 0.89 -5.33 2.50
C ILE A 119 0.21 -5.21 3.86
N ASP A 120 0.68 -6.01 4.83
CA ASP A 120 0.20 -5.92 6.21
C ASP A 120 0.98 -4.84 6.99
N GLY A 121 0.66 -4.69 8.26
CA GLY A 121 1.29 -3.67 9.11
C GLY A 121 2.80 -3.83 9.21
N ASP A 122 3.29 -5.06 9.36
CA ASP A 122 4.72 -5.34 9.44
C ASP A 122 5.42 -5.03 8.12
N LYS A 123 4.82 -5.46 7.02
CA LYS A 123 5.35 -5.20 5.68
C LYS A 123 5.33 -3.70 5.36
N LEU A 124 4.30 -2.99 5.79
CA LEU A 124 4.22 -1.54 5.60
C LEU A 124 5.35 -0.82 6.34
N ASN A 125 5.65 -1.23 7.56
CA ASN A 125 6.77 -0.67 8.32
C ASN A 125 8.12 -0.95 7.65
N GLU A 126 8.33 -2.19 7.18
CA GLU A 126 9.54 -2.54 6.42
C GLU A 126 9.66 -1.69 5.15
N LEU A 127 8.55 -1.51 4.45
CA LEU A 127 8.50 -0.75 3.22
C LEU A 127 8.87 0.72 3.46
N ILE A 128 8.41 1.30 4.55
CA ILE A 128 8.75 2.67 4.92
C ILE A 128 10.26 2.79 5.19
N GLU A 129 10.82 1.89 5.98
CA GLU A 129 12.27 1.88 6.25
C GLU A 129 13.09 1.71 4.99
N PHE A 130 12.67 0.75 4.15
CA PHE A 130 13.35 0.40 2.91
C PHE A 130 13.29 1.53 1.88
N SER A 131 12.16 2.21 1.80
CA SER A 131 11.87 3.21 0.78
C SER A 131 12.75 4.45 0.86
N PHE A 132 13.27 4.74 2.04
CA PHE A 132 14.12 5.89 2.24
C PHE A 132 15.60 5.51 2.28
N ASP A 133 15.93 4.31 1.80
CA ASP A 133 17.30 3.86 1.63
C ASP A 133 17.79 4.31 0.25
N TYR A 134 18.82 5.14 0.21
CA TYR A 134 19.31 5.81 -0.98
C TYR A 134 19.79 4.86 -2.07
N ASP A 135 20.19 3.67 -1.72
CA ASP A 135 20.72 2.72 -2.68
C ASP A 135 19.66 1.97 -3.47
N LYS A 136 18.37 2.24 -3.19
CA LYS A 136 17.27 1.46 -3.79
C LYS A 136 16.16 2.37 -4.31
N GLN A 137 16.31 2.80 -5.55
CA GLN A 137 15.29 3.62 -6.23
C GLN A 137 14.39 2.78 -7.14
N GLU A 138 14.22 1.51 -6.83
CA GLU A 138 13.39 0.61 -7.62
C GLU A 138 11.91 0.72 -7.25
N ASP A 139 11.08 0.12 -8.09
CA ASP A 139 9.63 0.05 -7.83
C ASP A 139 9.37 -0.79 -6.57
N ILE A 140 8.85 -0.15 -5.55
CA ILE A 140 8.66 -0.76 -4.24
C ILE A 140 7.60 -1.86 -4.28
N LEU A 141 6.51 -1.64 -5.00
CA LEU A 141 5.45 -2.65 -5.09
C LEU A 141 5.94 -3.88 -5.83
N GLN A 142 6.76 -3.70 -6.87
CA GLN A 142 7.36 -4.82 -7.58
C GLN A 142 8.29 -5.60 -6.66
N ASN A 143 9.13 -4.90 -5.88
CA ASN A 143 10.04 -5.53 -4.93
C ASN A 143 9.32 -6.28 -3.83
N VAL A 144 8.24 -5.74 -3.30
CA VAL A 144 7.42 -6.42 -2.30
C VAL A 144 6.87 -7.73 -2.86
N PHE A 145 6.47 -7.72 -4.13
CA PHE A 145 5.95 -8.91 -4.80
C PHE A 145 7.04 -9.94 -5.08
N ASP A 146 8.18 -9.50 -5.60
CA ASP A 146 9.26 -10.40 -6.04
C ASP A 146 10.02 -11.04 -4.88
N ASN A 147 10.03 -10.41 -3.71
CA ASN A 147 10.75 -10.88 -2.54
C ASN A 147 9.94 -11.84 -1.67
N LYS A 148 8.90 -12.41 -2.18
CA LYS A 148 8.18 -13.47 -1.47
C LYS A 148 8.92 -14.81 -1.60
#